data_d040c3e4dfb2b20e74271d4feaf78ef3
#
_entry.id   d040c3e4dfb2b20e74271d4feaf78ef3
#
_cell.length_a   1.000
_cell.length_b   1.000
_cell.length_c   1.000
_cell.angle_alpha   90.00
_cell.angle_beta   90.00
_cell.angle_gamma   90.00
#
_symmetry.space_group_name_H-M   'P 1'
#
loop_
_entity.id
_entity.type
_entity.pdbx_description
1 polymer ?
#
loop_
_entity_poly.entity_id
_entity_poly.type
_entity_poly.pdbx_seq_one_letter_code
_entity_poly.pdbx_strand_id
1 'polypeptide(L)'
;SQKVVEEYIAATIGSELNAFDFLDDGSKINLKITKIDNKNLFEKSSDARLMSLKKRSLFSVNEHFEGECNTADEALWVGSKAVFDFTGSANELDSNLNTPIAVLSSAILYCLRAIINKDIPLNQGFLRPIEIIVPEKSLLNPSENKAVVAGNVLTSQRIVDVIFKAFSTVAASQGCMNNVIFGRDRHCQERSDVAISRHGEDPEHGEGDVAIQSFGYYETIGGGAGAGIINGVGFHGASGVHTHMTNTRITDPEILESRYPVILKEFSIRKDSGGKGKFNGGDGLVRIFKFLDKLDLSLLTERRVYAPYGLKGGSDARQGENWLIRGGQEEKLASKVSLKLESGDELKILTPGGGGFSN
;
A
#
# COMPACT_ATOMS: atom_id res chain seq x y z
N SER A 1 -23.26 -11.33 -2.57
CA SER A 1 -21.82 -11.07 -2.85
C SER A 1 -21.13 -12.32 -3.35
N GLN A 2 -21.16 -13.43 -2.61
CA GLN A 2 -20.48 -14.69 -2.89
C GLN A 2 -20.67 -15.17 -4.36
N LYS A 3 -21.91 -15.38 -4.80
CA LYS A 3 -22.22 -15.85 -6.16
C LYS A 3 -21.62 -15.00 -7.28
N VAL A 4 -21.59 -13.67 -7.11
CA VAL A 4 -21.01 -12.76 -8.09
C VAL A 4 -19.49 -12.92 -8.19
N VAL A 5 -18.82 -13.14 -7.06
CA VAL A 5 -17.36 -13.39 -7.01
C VAL A 5 -17.04 -14.75 -7.64
N GLU A 6 -17.84 -15.79 -7.37
CA GLU A 6 -17.69 -17.12 -7.98
C GLU A 6 -17.84 -17.08 -9.50
N GLU A 7 -18.88 -16.40 -9.98
CA GLU A 7 -19.11 -16.21 -11.42
C GLU A 7 -17.94 -15.49 -12.09
N TYR A 8 -17.41 -14.45 -11.40
CA TYR A 8 -16.24 -13.72 -11.90
C TYR A 8 -14.98 -14.61 -11.95
N ILE A 9 -14.70 -15.37 -10.88
CA ILE A 9 -13.58 -16.33 -10.81
C ILE A 9 -13.69 -17.35 -11.94
N ALA A 10 -14.87 -17.93 -12.12
CA ALA A 10 -15.14 -18.93 -13.15
C ALA A 10 -14.86 -18.39 -14.56
N ALA A 11 -15.25 -17.14 -14.82
CA ALA A 11 -15.13 -16.53 -16.14
C ALA A 11 -13.71 -16.00 -16.43
N THR A 12 -12.98 -15.56 -15.41
CA THR A 12 -11.74 -14.76 -15.61
C THR A 12 -10.47 -15.55 -15.37
N ILE A 13 -10.46 -16.46 -14.38
CA ILE A 13 -9.27 -17.26 -14.06
C ILE A 13 -9.30 -18.54 -14.92
N GLY A 14 -8.42 -18.60 -15.92
CA GLY A 14 -8.25 -19.79 -16.78
C GLY A 14 -7.56 -20.92 -16.00
N SER A 15 -6.23 -20.98 -16.06
CA SER A 15 -5.44 -21.99 -15.33
C SER A 15 -4.71 -21.39 -14.14
N GLU A 16 -3.91 -20.38 -14.37
CA GLU A 16 -3.01 -19.78 -13.37
C GLU A 16 -2.68 -18.34 -13.75
N LEU A 17 -2.63 -17.43 -12.75
CA LEU A 17 -2.14 -16.07 -12.91
C LEU A 17 -0.96 -15.87 -11.96
N ASN A 18 0.12 -15.23 -12.42
CA ASN A 18 1.31 -15.00 -11.63
C ASN A 18 1.74 -13.53 -11.72
N ALA A 19 2.18 -12.97 -10.61
CA ALA A 19 2.81 -11.67 -10.56
C ALA A 19 3.75 -11.54 -9.37
N PHE A 20 4.67 -10.60 -9.47
CA PHE A 20 5.50 -10.18 -8.34
C PHE A 20 5.92 -8.72 -8.52
N ASP A 21 6.32 -8.10 -7.41
CA ASP A 21 6.94 -6.78 -7.37
C ASP A 21 7.87 -6.68 -6.15
N PHE A 22 8.65 -5.59 -6.05
CA PHE A 22 9.62 -5.39 -5.00
C PHE A 22 9.38 -4.08 -4.26
N LEU A 23 9.53 -4.07 -2.94
CA LEU A 23 9.71 -2.86 -2.16
C LEU A 23 11.10 -2.27 -2.41
N ASP A 24 11.32 -1.00 -2.07
CA ASP A 24 12.59 -0.32 -2.33
C ASP A 24 13.81 -0.93 -1.61
N ASP A 25 13.59 -1.70 -0.55
CA ASP A 25 14.61 -2.48 0.15
C ASP A 25 14.93 -3.84 -0.52
N GLY A 26 14.27 -4.14 -1.65
CA GLY A 26 14.43 -5.41 -2.36
C GLY A 26 13.51 -6.54 -1.88
N SER A 27 12.67 -6.30 -0.87
CA SER A 27 11.72 -7.29 -0.38
C SER A 27 10.68 -7.63 -1.43
N LYS A 28 10.57 -8.90 -1.79
CA LYS A 28 9.68 -9.41 -2.83
C LYS A 28 8.29 -9.68 -2.28
N ILE A 29 7.26 -9.24 -3.01
CA ILE A 29 5.89 -9.72 -2.87
C ILE A 29 5.60 -10.60 -4.08
N ASN A 30 5.32 -11.88 -3.84
CA ASN A 30 5.03 -12.87 -4.87
C ASN A 30 3.57 -13.31 -4.77
N LEU A 31 2.89 -13.48 -5.89
CA LEU A 31 1.50 -13.91 -5.94
C LEU A 31 1.29 -14.90 -7.08
N LYS A 32 0.65 -15.99 -6.75
CA LYS A 32 0.10 -16.96 -7.67
C LYS A 32 -1.40 -17.11 -7.40
N ILE A 33 -2.23 -16.97 -8.42
CA ILE A 33 -3.68 -17.18 -8.30
C ILE A 33 -4.08 -18.38 -9.13
N THR A 34 -4.73 -19.36 -8.51
CA THR A 34 -5.25 -20.55 -9.17
C THR A 34 -6.73 -20.71 -8.92
N LYS A 35 -7.44 -21.28 -9.91
CA LYS A 35 -8.87 -21.61 -9.78
C LYS A 35 -9.02 -23.06 -9.37
N ILE A 36 -9.92 -23.32 -8.42
CA ILE A 36 -10.36 -24.65 -8.05
C ILE A 36 -11.85 -24.79 -8.36
N ASP A 37 -12.19 -25.70 -9.25
CA ASP A 37 -13.58 -26.04 -9.56
C ASP A 37 -14.00 -27.26 -8.77
N ASN A 38 -15.03 -27.15 -7.96
CA ASN A 38 -15.51 -28.23 -7.07
C ASN A 38 -16.03 -29.46 -7.81
N LYS A 39 -16.34 -29.36 -9.09
CA LYS A 39 -16.71 -30.51 -9.94
C LYS A 39 -15.59 -31.55 -10.05
N ASN A 40 -14.31 -31.12 -9.85
CA ASN A 40 -13.13 -32.00 -9.98
C ASN A 40 -12.67 -32.60 -8.65
N LEU A 41 -13.19 -32.15 -7.49
CA LEU A 41 -12.77 -32.65 -6.18
C LEU A 41 -13.33 -34.06 -5.89
N PHE A 42 -14.45 -34.42 -6.46
CA PHE A 42 -15.03 -35.77 -6.30
C PHE A 42 -14.33 -36.83 -7.17
N GLU A 43 -13.72 -36.43 -8.30
CA GLU A 43 -13.06 -37.37 -9.23
C GLU A 43 -11.56 -37.59 -8.96
N LYS A 44 -10.88 -36.72 -8.15
CA LYS A 44 -9.42 -36.79 -7.90
C LYS A 44 -9.06 -36.86 -6.42
N SER A 45 -9.72 -37.68 -5.64
CA SER A 45 -9.42 -37.86 -4.21
C SER A 45 -8.07 -38.57 -3.90
N SER A 46 -7.25 -38.84 -4.90
CA SER A 46 -5.94 -39.52 -4.74
C SER A 46 -4.72 -38.59 -4.90
N ASP A 47 -4.89 -37.28 -5.08
CA ASP A 47 -3.77 -36.36 -5.25
C ASP A 47 -3.21 -35.91 -3.88
N ALA A 48 -1.99 -36.38 -3.55
CA ALA A 48 -1.28 -36.06 -2.31
C ALA A 48 -1.03 -34.56 -2.09
N ARG A 49 -1.07 -33.75 -3.16
CA ARG A 49 -0.98 -32.28 -3.09
C ARG A 49 -2.24 -31.65 -2.47
N LEU A 50 -3.43 -32.16 -2.82
CA LEU A 50 -4.70 -31.72 -2.22
C LEU A 50 -4.79 -32.10 -0.74
N MET A 51 -4.24 -33.25 -0.35
CA MET A 51 -4.13 -33.65 1.06
C MET A 51 -3.15 -32.76 1.85
N SER A 52 -2.08 -32.25 1.23
CA SER A 52 -1.13 -31.34 1.87
C SER A 52 -1.70 -29.92 2.01
N LEU A 53 -2.57 -29.50 1.10
CA LEU A 53 -3.30 -28.22 1.17
C LEU A 53 -4.33 -28.23 2.31
N LYS A 54 -5.00 -29.38 2.58
CA LYS A 54 -5.87 -29.55 3.74
C LYS A 54 -5.14 -29.41 5.09
N LYS A 55 -3.85 -29.76 5.17
CA LYS A 55 -3.03 -29.60 6.39
C LYS A 55 -2.42 -28.20 6.54
N ARG A 56 -2.37 -27.39 5.49
CA ARG A 56 -1.81 -26.03 5.48
C ARG A 56 -2.86 -24.91 5.51
N SER A 57 -4.12 -25.23 5.40
CA SER A 57 -5.26 -24.30 5.61
C SER A 57 -5.40 -23.98 7.11
N LEU A 58 -4.38 -23.34 7.69
CA LEU A 58 -4.37 -23.03 9.12
C LEU A 58 -4.89 -21.63 9.45
N PHE A 59 -5.38 -20.87 8.47
CA PHE A 59 -6.08 -19.62 8.75
C PHE A 59 -7.26 -19.42 7.80
N SER A 60 -8.33 -20.12 8.09
CA SER A 60 -9.67 -19.61 7.76
C SER A 60 -9.85 -18.31 8.55
N VAL A 61 -10.25 -17.25 7.88
CA VAL A 61 -10.60 -15.95 8.50
C VAL A 61 -11.69 -16.08 9.59
N ASN A 62 -12.16 -17.29 9.84
CA ASN A 62 -13.24 -17.64 10.75
C ASN A 62 -12.83 -17.91 12.20
N GLU A 63 -11.53 -17.99 12.54
CA GLU A 63 -11.13 -18.38 13.92
C GLU A 63 -11.18 -17.25 14.98
N HIS A 64 -11.58 -16.04 14.62
CA HIS A 64 -11.74 -14.96 15.59
C HIS A 64 -13.20 -14.57 15.90
N PHE A 65 -14.16 -15.36 15.44
CA PHE A 65 -15.55 -15.22 15.87
C PHE A 65 -16.04 -16.57 16.41
N GLU A 66 -16.27 -16.63 17.73
CA GLU A 66 -16.97 -17.73 18.40
C GLU A 66 -18.41 -17.84 17.86
N GLY A 67 -18.56 -18.52 16.75
CA GLY A 67 -19.80 -18.99 16.17
C GLY A 67 -19.52 -20.37 15.60
N GLU A 68 -20.20 -21.40 16.09
CA GLU A 68 -20.09 -22.79 15.65
C GLU A 68 -20.14 -22.86 14.11
N CYS A 69 -18.99 -23.02 13.48
CA CYS A 69 -18.92 -23.33 12.05
C CYS A 69 -19.31 -24.79 11.86
N ASN A 70 -20.51 -25.01 11.38
CA ASN A 70 -21.00 -26.35 11.03
C ASN A 70 -20.15 -26.91 9.89
N THR A 71 -19.34 -27.94 10.19
CA THR A 71 -18.52 -28.69 9.23
C THR A 71 -19.32 -29.30 8.07
N ALA A 72 -20.66 -29.30 8.15
CA ALA A 72 -21.57 -29.73 7.09
C ALA A 72 -21.65 -28.74 5.92
N ASP A 73 -21.39 -27.42 6.12
CA ASP A 73 -21.47 -26.41 5.05
C ASP A 73 -20.28 -26.48 4.07
N GLU A 74 -19.14 -27.00 4.49
CA GLU A 74 -17.97 -27.17 3.61
C GLU A 74 -18.16 -28.34 2.62
N ALA A 75 -18.96 -29.34 2.95
CA ALA A 75 -19.20 -30.50 2.12
C ALA A 75 -20.18 -30.24 0.95
N LEU A 76 -20.94 -29.14 0.98
CA LEU A 76 -21.98 -28.80 0.00
C LEU A 76 -21.61 -27.62 -0.93
N TRP A 77 -20.36 -27.16 -0.90
CA TRP A 77 -19.95 -26.07 -1.78
C TRP A 77 -19.94 -26.47 -3.25
N VAL A 78 -20.84 -25.92 -4.04
CA VAL A 78 -20.89 -26.08 -5.51
C VAL A 78 -20.55 -24.73 -6.15
N GLY A 79 -19.29 -24.52 -6.59
CA GLY A 79 -18.85 -23.29 -7.21
C GLY A 79 -17.35 -23.27 -7.47
N SER A 80 -16.86 -22.19 -8.12
CA SER A 80 -15.42 -21.97 -8.34
C SER A 80 -14.83 -21.16 -7.18
N LYS A 81 -13.71 -21.63 -6.63
CA LYS A 81 -12.88 -20.90 -5.66
C LYS A 81 -11.60 -20.38 -6.32
N ALA A 82 -11.04 -19.28 -5.82
CA ALA A 82 -9.70 -18.84 -6.18
C ALA A 82 -8.77 -18.98 -4.98
N VAL A 83 -7.57 -19.51 -5.21
CA VAL A 83 -6.50 -19.56 -4.22
C VAL A 83 -5.50 -18.46 -4.54
N PHE A 84 -5.32 -17.53 -3.60
CA PHE A 84 -4.30 -16.49 -3.64
C PHE A 84 -3.10 -16.96 -2.81
N ASP A 85 -2.09 -17.48 -3.48
CA ASP A 85 -0.90 -18.04 -2.85
C ASP A 85 0.26 -17.05 -2.92
N PHE A 86 0.68 -16.57 -1.75
CA PHE A 86 1.80 -15.63 -1.57
C PHE A 86 3.11 -16.34 -1.22
N THR A 87 3.20 -17.64 -1.38
CA THR A 87 4.45 -18.41 -1.19
C THR A 87 5.56 -17.87 -2.09
N GLY A 88 6.76 -17.66 -1.52
CA GLY A 88 7.88 -17.01 -2.21
C GLY A 88 7.94 -15.48 -2.06
N SER A 89 7.05 -14.90 -1.24
CA SER A 89 7.26 -13.55 -0.71
C SER A 89 8.40 -13.52 0.29
N ALA A 90 8.97 -12.33 0.54
CA ALA A 90 10.07 -12.14 1.48
C ALA A 90 9.72 -12.62 2.90
N ASN A 91 10.73 -12.99 3.66
CA ASN A 91 10.60 -13.26 5.09
C ASN A 91 10.19 -11.97 5.84
N GLU A 92 9.75 -12.14 7.09
CA GLU A 92 9.51 -10.99 7.97
C GLU A 92 10.78 -10.15 8.15
N LEU A 93 10.59 -8.85 8.26
CA LEU A 93 11.66 -7.86 8.36
C LEU A 93 11.81 -7.34 9.79
N ASP A 94 13.00 -6.84 10.11
CA ASP A 94 13.22 -6.08 11.35
C ASP A 94 12.70 -4.63 11.24
N SER A 95 12.39 -4.19 10.02
CA SER A 95 11.75 -2.90 9.74
C SER A 95 10.23 -2.97 9.96
N ASN A 96 9.56 -1.82 9.87
CA ASN A 96 8.12 -1.67 10.06
C ASN A 96 7.26 -1.93 8.81
N LEU A 97 7.85 -2.52 7.75
CA LEU A 97 7.16 -2.80 6.47
C LEU A 97 6.29 -4.07 6.50
N ASN A 98 6.41 -4.89 7.55
CA ASN A 98 5.60 -6.10 7.67
C ASN A 98 4.11 -5.77 7.67
N THR A 99 3.31 -6.68 7.16
CA THR A 99 1.87 -6.46 6.93
C THR A 99 1.06 -7.58 7.55
N PRO A 100 0.11 -7.29 8.44
CA PRO A 100 -0.76 -8.32 9.00
C PRO A 100 -1.76 -8.84 7.96
N ILE A 101 -2.21 -10.09 8.13
CA ILE A 101 -3.16 -10.77 7.22
C ILE A 101 -4.44 -9.96 7.00
N ALA A 102 -4.91 -9.21 7.99
CA ALA A 102 -6.09 -8.38 7.86
C ALA A 102 -5.95 -7.30 6.76
N VAL A 103 -4.76 -6.69 6.65
CA VAL A 103 -4.46 -5.71 5.60
C VAL A 103 -4.35 -6.39 4.24
N LEU A 104 -3.73 -7.57 4.17
CA LEU A 104 -3.67 -8.38 2.96
C LEU A 104 -5.07 -8.75 2.45
N SER A 105 -5.93 -9.24 3.34
CA SER A 105 -7.33 -9.58 3.02
C SER A 105 -8.11 -8.36 2.52
N SER A 106 -7.88 -7.19 3.13
CA SER A 106 -8.49 -5.93 2.70
C SER A 106 -8.03 -5.50 1.32
N ALA A 107 -6.75 -5.69 0.99
CA ALA A 107 -6.20 -5.40 -0.34
C ALA A 107 -6.79 -6.31 -1.43
N ILE A 108 -6.95 -7.61 -1.14
CA ILE A 108 -7.60 -8.57 -2.05
C ILE A 108 -9.05 -8.15 -2.29
N LEU A 109 -9.79 -7.85 -1.23
CA LEU A 109 -11.19 -7.41 -1.30
C LEU A 109 -11.33 -6.13 -2.13
N TYR A 110 -10.46 -5.14 -1.90
CA TYR A 110 -10.40 -3.91 -2.67
C TYR A 110 -10.20 -4.18 -4.17
N CYS A 111 -9.18 -4.98 -4.53
CA CYS A 111 -8.87 -5.29 -5.92
C CYS A 111 -10.02 -6.01 -6.62
N LEU A 112 -10.57 -7.04 -6.01
CA LEU A 112 -11.70 -7.79 -6.59
C LEU A 112 -12.94 -6.91 -6.73
N ARG A 113 -13.21 -6.04 -5.74
CA ARG A 113 -14.30 -5.07 -5.84
C ARG A 113 -14.14 -4.15 -7.05
N ALA A 114 -12.93 -3.60 -7.24
CA ALA A 114 -12.62 -2.72 -8.36
C ALA A 114 -12.73 -3.43 -9.72
N ILE A 115 -12.21 -4.66 -9.83
CA ILE A 115 -12.20 -5.43 -11.07
C ILE A 115 -13.61 -5.92 -11.45
N ILE A 116 -14.37 -6.43 -10.48
CA ILE A 116 -15.75 -6.91 -10.69
C ILE A 116 -16.66 -5.75 -11.10
N ASN A 117 -16.43 -4.56 -10.55
CA ASN A 117 -17.13 -3.32 -10.87
C ASN A 117 -18.67 -3.47 -10.89
N LYS A 118 -19.22 -4.16 -9.90
CA LYS A 118 -20.65 -4.30 -9.67
C LYS A 118 -21.00 -3.76 -8.29
N ASP A 119 -22.20 -3.19 -8.15
CA ASP A 119 -22.70 -2.77 -6.84
C ASP A 119 -23.17 -3.98 -6.04
N ILE A 120 -22.28 -4.51 -5.22
CA ILE A 120 -22.51 -5.66 -4.33
C ILE A 120 -22.11 -5.31 -2.91
N PRO A 121 -22.89 -5.74 -1.91
CA PRO A 121 -22.55 -5.48 -0.51
C PRO A 121 -21.19 -6.07 -0.12
N LEU A 122 -20.39 -5.28 0.59
CA LEU A 122 -19.15 -5.74 1.21
C LEU A 122 -19.49 -6.45 2.51
N ASN A 123 -19.47 -7.78 2.50
CA ASN A 123 -19.70 -8.63 3.65
C ASN A 123 -18.82 -9.89 3.56
N GLN A 124 -18.79 -10.70 4.59
CA GLN A 124 -17.97 -11.93 4.62
C GLN A 124 -18.21 -12.87 3.44
N GLY A 125 -19.43 -12.88 2.87
CA GLY A 125 -19.73 -13.65 1.68
C GLY A 125 -18.86 -13.28 0.45
N PHE A 126 -18.27 -12.08 0.45
CA PHE A 126 -17.37 -11.66 -0.62
C PHE A 126 -16.06 -12.48 -0.64
N LEU A 127 -15.50 -12.79 0.53
CA LEU A 127 -14.25 -13.55 0.67
C LEU A 127 -14.46 -15.07 0.75
N ARG A 128 -15.70 -15.57 0.90
CA ARG A 128 -15.95 -17.01 0.96
C ARG A 128 -15.37 -17.84 -0.19
N PRO A 129 -15.43 -17.38 -1.48
CA PRO A 129 -14.83 -18.12 -2.59
C PRO A 129 -13.32 -17.88 -2.73
N ILE A 130 -12.68 -17.23 -1.76
CA ILE A 130 -11.24 -16.91 -1.77
C ILE A 130 -10.55 -17.69 -0.67
N GLU A 131 -9.52 -18.44 -1.04
CA GLU A 131 -8.56 -19.02 -0.12
C GLU A 131 -7.26 -18.22 -0.19
N ILE A 132 -6.67 -17.90 0.97
CA ILE A 132 -5.44 -17.11 1.05
C ILE A 132 -4.37 -17.98 1.70
N ILE A 133 -3.29 -18.25 0.97
CA ILE A 133 -2.12 -18.97 1.46
C ILE A 133 -0.99 -17.98 1.67
N VAL A 134 -0.53 -17.85 2.91
CA VAL A 134 0.59 -16.97 3.29
C VAL A 134 1.54 -17.72 4.19
N PRO A 135 2.85 -17.77 3.88
CA PRO A 135 3.82 -18.38 4.77
C PRO A 135 3.88 -17.66 6.13
N GLU A 136 3.98 -18.42 7.20
CA GLU A 136 4.28 -17.87 8.51
C GLU A 136 5.65 -17.19 8.51
N LYS A 137 5.84 -16.19 9.37
CA LYS A 137 7.08 -15.42 9.49
C LYS A 137 7.55 -14.82 8.16
N SER A 138 6.59 -14.41 7.36
CA SER A 138 6.81 -13.67 6.12
C SER A 138 6.46 -12.19 6.27
N LEU A 139 6.88 -11.37 5.33
CA LEU A 139 6.50 -9.96 5.19
C LEU A 139 4.97 -9.72 5.32
N LEU A 140 4.16 -10.69 4.88
CA LEU A 140 2.70 -10.61 4.81
C LEU A 140 1.97 -11.36 5.95
N ASN A 141 2.73 -12.03 6.82
CA ASN A 141 2.26 -12.74 8.01
C ASN A 141 3.39 -12.81 9.04
N PRO A 142 3.79 -11.66 9.62
CA PRO A 142 4.91 -11.59 10.55
C PRO A 142 4.56 -12.15 11.92
N SER A 143 5.59 -12.44 12.72
CA SER A 143 5.47 -12.76 14.14
C SER A 143 4.85 -11.60 14.92
N GLU A 144 4.18 -11.89 16.03
CA GLU A 144 3.42 -10.92 16.83
C GLU A 144 4.25 -9.71 17.34
N ASN A 145 5.56 -9.89 17.54
CA ASN A 145 6.45 -8.85 18.05
C ASN A 145 7.08 -7.97 16.94
N LYS A 146 6.72 -8.17 15.68
CA LYS A 146 7.25 -7.39 14.56
C LYS A 146 6.47 -6.10 14.33
N ALA A 147 7.19 -5.04 13.97
CA ALA A 147 6.59 -3.76 13.62
C ALA A 147 5.86 -3.83 12.27
N VAL A 148 4.64 -3.28 12.20
CA VAL A 148 3.74 -3.40 11.02
C VAL A 148 3.17 -2.06 10.54
N VAL A 149 3.54 -0.94 11.14
CA VAL A 149 2.90 0.36 10.87
C VAL A 149 3.04 0.80 9.41
N ALA A 150 4.20 0.60 8.80
CA ALA A 150 4.42 0.92 7.39
C ALA A 150 3.79 -0.10 6.43
N GLY A 151 3.49 -1.29 6.91
CA GLY A 151 2.73 -2.28 6.15
C GLY A 151 1.40 -1.76 5.66
N ASN A 152 0.70 -0.99 6.50
CA ASN A 152 -0.58 -0.41 6.17
C ASN A 152 -0.49 0.74 5.13
N VAL A 153 0.62 1.47 5.07
CA VAL A 153 0.76 2.68 4.23
C VAL A 153 1.67 2.48 3.02
N LEU A 154 2.50 1.46 2.99
CA LEU A 154 3.44 1.17 1.90
C LEU A 154 3.21 -0.22 1.30
N THR A 155 3.35 -1.29 2.09
CA THR A 155 3.25 -2.67 1.61
C THR A 155 1.85 -2.98 1.07
N SER A 156 0.80 -2.45 1.69
CA SER A 156 -0.59 -2.59 1.23
C SER A 156 -0.79 -2.07 -0.20
N GLN A 157 -0.20 -0.92 -0.52
CA GLN A 157 -0.25 -0.33 -1.86
C GLN A 157 0.44 -1.24 -2.88
N ARG A 158 1.57 -1.84 -2.50
CA ARG A 158 2.32 -2.76 -3.36
C ARG A 158 1.58 -4.07 -3.60
N ILE A 159 0.89 -4.60 -2.56
CA ILE A 159 0.03 -5.78 -2.69
C ILE A 159 -1.06 -5.55 -3.74
N VAL A 160 -1.70 -4.37 -3.72
CA VAL A 160 -2.72 -4.00 -4.71
C VAL A 160 -2.14 -3.96 -6.11
N ASP A 161 -0.98 -3.32 -6.31
CA ASP A 161 -0.29 -3.31 -7.60
C ASP A 161 -0.03 -4.75 -8.10
N VAL A 162 0.47 -5.65 -7.24
CA VAL A 162 0.76 -7.05 -7.59
C VAL A 162 -0.51 -7.81 -8.00
N ILE A 163 -1.63 -7.60 -7.30
CA ILE A 163 -2.90 -8.24 -7.64
C ILE A 163 -3.40 -7.74 -9.01
N PHE A 164 -3.42 -6.44 -9.25
CA PHE A 164 -3.82 -5.88 -10.56
C PHE A 164 -2.90 -6.34 -11.68
N LYS A 165 -1.59 -6.49 -11.41
CA LYS A 165 -0.63 -7.07 -12.36
C LYS A 165 -0.97 -8.51 -12.71
N ALA A 166 -1.31 -9.34 -11.73
CA ALA A 166 -1.71 -10.74 -11.94
C ALA A 166 -2.92 -10.83 -12.88
N PHE A 167 -3.94 -10.00 -12.65
CA PHE A 167 -5.10 -9.89 -13.53
C PHE A 167 -4.82 -9.14 -14.85
N SER A 168 -3.65 -8.53 -15.00
CA SER A 168 -3.28 -7.70 -16.16
C SER A 168 -4.29 -6.60 -16.47
N THR A 169 -4.87 -5.98 -15.45
CA THR A 169 -5.97 -5.00 -15.58
C THR A 169 -5.52 -3.56 -15.42
N VAL A 170 -4.67 -3.27 -14.45
CA VAL A 170 -4.21 -1.91 -14.13
C VAL A 170 -2.70 -1.91 -13.95
N ALA A 171 -2.00 -0.97 -14.59
CA ALA A 171 -0.58 -0.72 -14.38
C ALA A 171 -0.33 -0.18 -12.96
N ALA A 172 0.92 -0.24 -12.50
CA ALA A 172 1.23 0.20 -11.15
C ALA A 172 0.88 1.68 -10.93
N SER A 173 0.28 1.98 -9.79
CA SER A 173 0.09 3.34 -9.31
C SER A 173 1.34 3.82 -8.57
N GLN A 174 1.29 5.01 -7.98
CA GLN A 174 2.38 5.58 -7.17
C GLN A 174 2.95 4.64 -6.09
N GLY A 175 2.20 3.61 -5.71
CA GLY A 175 2.65 2.47 -4.90
C GLY A 175 3.10 2.79 -3.48
N CYS A 176 2.74 3.95 -2.95
CA CYS A 176 2.95 4.35 -1.56
C CYS A 176 2.05 5.54 -1.20
N MET A 177 2.03 5.93 0.07
CA MET A 177 1.29 7.12 0.52
C MET A 177 2.18 8.36 0.64
N ASN A 178 3.48 8.27 0.30
CA ASN A 178 4.46 9.36 0.38
C ASN A 178 4.38 10.13 1.71
N ASN A 179 4.54 9.41 2.82
CA ASN A 179 4.34 9.97 4.15
C ASN A 179 5.46 10.93 4.54
N VAL A 180 5.06 12.10 5.01
CA VAL A 180 5.93 13.11 5.62
C VAL A 180 5.51 13.32 7.05
N ILE A 181 6.47 13.25 7.96
CA ILE A 181 6.28 13.46 9.38
C ILE A 181 7.31 14.48 9.81
N PHE A 182 6.87 15.55 10.45
CA PHE A 182 7.80 16.49 11.08
C PHE A 182 7.23 17.01 12.39
N GLY A 183 8.12 17.43 13.27
CA GLY A 183 7.69 17.91 14.55
C GLY A 183 8.83 18.30 15.46
N ARG A 184 8.45 18.71 16.66
CA ARG A 184 9.35 19.00 17.77
C ARG A 184 8.81 18.32 19.01
N ASP A 185 9.64 17.48 19.64
CA ASP A 185 9.33 16.89 20.94
C ASP A 185 10.41 17.25 21.96
N ARG A 186 9.98 17.46 23.22
CA ARG A 186 10.90 17.67 24.33
C ARG A 186 11.64 16.39 24.75
N HIS A 187 11.16 15.21 24.38
CA HIS A 187 11.63 13.94 24.92
C HIS A 187 12.04 12.87 23.90
N CYS A 188 11.98 13.14 22.58
CA CYS A 188 12.33 12.13 21.57
C CYS A 188 13.81 12.16 21.18
N GLN A 189 14.70 11.82 22.10
CA GLN A 189 16.06 11.43 21.73
C GLN A 189 16.22 9.92 21.45
N GLU A 190 15.22 9.08 21.71
CA GLU A 190 15.43 7.61 21.69
C GLU A 190 14.31 6.72 21.14
N ARG A 191 13.31 7.20 20.38
CA ARG A 191 12.33 6.26 19.81
C ARG A 191 12.00 6.58 18.36
N SER A 192 12.41 5.66 17.47
CA SER A 192 12.03 5.57 16.06
C SER A 192 10.58 5.12 15.83
N ASP A 193 9.75 5.12 16.85
CA ASP A 193 8.35 4.75 16.78
C ASP A 193 7.48 6.00 16.73
N VAL A 194 6.50 6.00 15.83
CA VAL A 194 5.54 7.08 15.61
C VAL A 194 5.00 7.58 16.97
N ALA A 195 5.48 8.73 17.43
CA ALA A 195 4.99 9.35 18.65
C ALA A 195 3.64 10.01 18.36
N ILE A 196 2.58 9.37 18.81
CA ILE A 196 1.27 10.03 18.98
C ILE A 196 1.40 10.93 20.20
N SER A 197 1.46 12.24 20.02
CA SER A 197 1.55 13.18 21.14
C SER A 197 0.30 13.07 22.02
N ARG A 198 0.51 12.76 23.31
CA ARG A 198 -0.52 12.90 24.32
C ARG A 198 -0.52 14.35 24.80
N HIS A 199 -1.64 15.02 24.70
CA HIS A 199 -1.89 16.26 25.41
C HIS A 199 -1.86 15.97 26.92
N GLY A 200 -0.84 16.44 27.61
CA GLY A 200 -0.74 16.41 29.07
C GLY A 200 -0.08 17.70 29.53
N GLU A 201 -0.79 18.49 30.31
CA GLU A 201 -0.29 19.69 30.98
C GLU A 201 0.76 19.28 32.01
N ASP A 202 1.98 19.81 31.90
CA ASP A 202 3.04 19.66 32.89
C ASP A 202 3.14 20.96 33.72
N PRO A 203 2.95 20.93 35.04
CA PRO A 203 2.77 22.14 35.87
C PRO A 203 4.07 22.78 36.39
N GLU A 204 5.27 22.36 35.97
CA GLU A 204 6.51 22.93 36.52
C GLU A 204 7.31 23.75 35.49
N HIS A 205 6.90 25.01 35.24
CA HIS A 205 7.78 25.97 34.58
C HIS A 205 7.72 27.35 35.21
N GLY A 206 8.92 27.84 35.60
CA GLY A 206 9.13 29.17 36.12
C GLY A 206 8.89 30.26 35.04
N GLU A 207 8.44 31.42 35.50
CA GLU A 207 8.20 32.62 34.69
C GLU A 207 9.50 33.05 33.97
N GLY A 208 9.52 32.92 32.64
CA GLY A 208 10.60 33.41 31.78
C GLY A 208 10.91 32.63 30.51
N ASP A 209 10.57 31.35 30.46
CA ASP A 209 10.75 30.54 29.22
C ASP A 209 9.52 30.62 28.34
N VAL A 210 9.72 31.12 27.11
CA VAL A 210 8.73 30.93 26.04
C VAL A 210 8.56 29.41 25.87
N ALA A 211 7.43 28.88 26.34
CA ALA A 211 7.13 27.47 26.30
C ALA A 211 7.20 27.03 24.84
N ILE A 212 8.28 26.34 24.46
CA ILE A 212 8.42 25.73 23.14
C ILE A 212 7.38 24.62 23.09
N GLN A 213 6.27 24.89 22.40
CA GLN A 213 5.17 23.95 22.28
C GLN A 213 5.63 22.74 21.46
N SER A 214 5.50 21.52 22.02
CA SER A 214 5.69 20.28 21.27
C SER A 214 4.56 20.10 20.28
N PHE A 215 4.88 19.67 19.07
CA PHE A 215 3.90 19.32 18.06
C PHE A 215 4.40 18.22 17.13
N GLY A 216 3.48 17.46 16.55
CA GLY A 216 3.75 16.53 15.47
C GLY A 216 2.79 16.76 14.32
N TYR A 217 3.31 16.74 13.11
CA TYR A 217 2.54 16.80 11.88
C TYR A 217 2.77 15.53 11.05
N TYR A 218 1.70 14.95 10.53
CA TYR A 218 1.72 13.79 9.62
C TYR A 218 0.88 14.08 8.40
N GLU A 219 1.44 13.80 7.23
CA GLU A 219 0.77 14.00 5.95
C GLU A 219 1.03 12.84 5.01
N THR A 220 0.01 12.49 4.21
CA THR A 220 0.14 11.64 3.03
C THR A 220 0.03 12.49 1.78
N ILE A 221 0.89 12.24 0.78
CA ILE A 221 0.91 12.99 -0.47
C ILE A 221 0.46 12.08 -1.60
N GLY A 222 -0.47 12.55 -2.45
CA GLY A 222 -0.92 11.86 -3.64
C GLY A 222 0.17 11.67 -4.68
N GLY A 223 -0.13 10.93 -5.74
CA GLY A 223 0.75 10.71 -6.89
C GLY A 223 -0.02 10.29 -8.12
N GLY A 224 0.62 9.65 -9.07
CA GLY A 224 -0.03 9.18 -10.29
C GLY A 224 -0.75 7.84 -10.09
N ALA A 225 -1.98 7.73 -10.58
CA ALA A 225 -2.66 6.45 -10.71
C ALA A 225 -2.21 5.71 -11.98
N GLY A 226 -2.15 4.38 -11.95
CA GLY A 226 -1.89 3.55 -13.12
C GLY A 226 -3.03 3.61 -14.13
N ALA A 227 -2.70 3.50 -15.42
CA ALA A 227 -3.69 3.31 -16.49
C ALA A 227 -4.11 1.84 -16.58
N GLY A 228 -5.23 1.56 -17.22
CA GLY A 228 -5.69 0.17 -17.32
C GLY A 228 -6.88 -0.07 -18.21
N ILE A 229 -7.32 -1.33 -18.19
CA ILE A 229 -8.57 -1.79 -18.81
C ILE A 229 -9.30 -2.66 -17.78
N ILE A 230 -10.53 -2.31 -17.46
CA ILE A 230 -11.42 -3.12 -16.61
C ILE A 230 -12.70 -3.39 -17.40
N ASN A 231 -13.10 -4.66 -17.48
CA ASN A 231 -14.29 -5.11 -18.24
C ASN A 231 -14.35 -4.57 -19.68
N GLY A 232 -13.19 -4.52 -20.36
CA GLY A 232 -13.09 -4.03 -21.74
C GLY A 232 -13.07 -2.50 -21.88
N VAL A 233 -13.24 -1.74 -20.81
CA VAL A 233 -13.20 -0.27 -20.82
C VAL A 233 -11.82 0.20 -20.39
N GLY A 234 -11.12 0.88 -21.31
CA GLY A 234 -9.80 1.47 -21.06
C GLY A 234 -9.90 2.86 -20.41
N PHE A 235 -8.94 3.20 -19.58
CA PHE A 235 -8.88 4.50 -18.90
C PHE A 235 -7.44 4.96 -18.69
N HIS A 236 -7.26 6.29 -18.69
CA HIS A 236 -6.03 6.94 -18.28
C HIS A 236 -5.94 7.01 -16.75
N GLY A 237 -4.74 6.98 -16.21
CA GLY A 237 -4.51 7.24 -14.79
C GLY A 237 -4.79 8.70 -14.43
N ALA A 238 -5.38 8.93 -13.26
CA ALA A 238 -5.55 10.29 -12.72
C ALA A 238 -4.24 10.81 -12.13
N SER A 239 -3.98 12.10 -12.30
CA SER A 239 -2.79 12.78 -11.78
C SER A 239 -3.03 13.34 -10.38
N GLY A 240 -2.02 13.25 -9.50
CA GLY A 240 -2.03 13.90 -8.19
C GLY A 240 -3.11 13.40 -7.24
N VAL A 241 -3.45 12.11 -7.27
CA VAL A 241 -4.51 11.51 -6.46
C VAL A 241 -3.98 10.54 -5.41
N HIS A 242 -4.74 10.36 -4.34
CA HIS A 242 -4.55 9.22 -3.45
C HIS A 242 -5.11 7.96 -4.11
N THR A 243 -4.34 6.87 -4.10
CA THR A 243 -4.68 5.64 -4.79
C THR A 243 -4.91 4.48 -3.81
N HIS A 244 -5.70 3.50 -4.24
CA HIS A 244 -5.86 2.18 -3.61
C HIS A 244 -6.29 2.23 -2.13
N MET A 245 -5.36 1.89 -1.21
CA MET A 245 -5.64 1.70 0.22
C MET A 245 -5.71 3.02 1.00
N THR A 246 -5.69 4.17 0.33
CA THR A 246 -5.83 5.49 0.97
C THR A 246 -6.84 6.37 0.24
N ASN A 247 -7.55 7.17 1.02
CA ASN A 247 -8.48 8.19 0.54
C ASN A 247 -8.40 9.48 1.38
N THR A 248 -7.25 9.71 2.01
CA THR A 248 -7.01 10.91 2.82
C THR A 248 -7.04 12.17 1.96
N ARG A 249 -7.15 13.31 2.60
CA ARG A 249 -7.01 14.62 1.98
C ARG A 249 -5.70 15.26 2.44
N ILE A 250 -5.20 16.21 1.65
CA ILE A 250 -4.03 17.00 2.00
C ILE A 250 -4.44 18.21 2.84
N THR A 251 -3.56 18.65 3.73
CA THR A 251 -3.80 19.85 4.53
C THR A 251 -3.71 21.08 3.61
N ASP A 252 -4.67 21.98 3.78
CA ASP A 252 -4.68 23.27 3.11
C ASP A 252 -3.40 24.06 3.46
N PRO A 253 -2.74 24.70 2.46
CA PRO A 253 -1.50 25.45 2.69
C PRO A 253 -1.60 26.52 3.76
N GLU A 254 -2.70 27.30 3.77
CA GLU A 254 -2.88 28.40 4.74
C GLU A 254 -3.03 27.85 6.16
N ILE A 255 -3.72 26.72 6.32
CA ILE A 255 -3.86 26.04 7.61
C ILE A 255 -2.49 25.47 8.07
N LEU A 256 -1.74 24.87 7.14
CA LEU A 256 -0.41 24.32 7.43
C LEU A 256 0.52 25.42 7.93
N GLU A 257 0.64 26.53 7.21
CA GLU A 257 1.53 27.63 7.51
C GLU A 257 1.12 28.41 8.78
N SER A 258 -0.20 28.47 9.07
CA SER A 258 -0.68 29.13 10.28
C SER A 258 -0.43 28.35 11.57
N ARG A 259 -0.30 27.01 11.46
CA ARG A 259 -0.17 26.12 12.64
C ARG A 259 1.24 25.66 12.91
N TYR A 260 2.08 25.58 11.88
CA TYR A 260 3.41 25.00 11.97
C TYR A 260 4.46 25.96 11.40
N PRO A 261 5.71 25.91 11.90
CA PRO A 261 6.78 26.78 11.42
C PRO A 261 7.31 26.31 10.06
N VAL A 262 6.45 26.32 9.05
CA VAL A 262 6.76 25.91 7.68
C VAL A 262 6.12 26.83 6.67
N ILE A 263 6.71 26.94 5.48
CA ILE A 263 6.12 27.58 4.30
C ILE A 263 6.04 26.53 3.19
N LEU A 264 4.90 26.42 2.55
CA LEU A 264 4.72 25.57 1.38
C LEU A 264 5.11 26.36 0.12
N LYS A 265 6.34 26.18 -0.36
CA LYS A 265 6.87 26.92 -1.52
C LYS A 265 6.26 26.49 -2.84
N GLU A 266 5.93 25.21 -2.98
CA GLU A 266 5.34 24.66 -4.20
C GLU A 266 4.42 23.48 -3.88
N PHE A 267 3.27 23.45 -4.56
CA PHE A 267 2.41 22.30 -4.65
C PHE A 267 1.80 22.25 -6.06
N SER A 268 2.34 21.38 -6.90
CA SER A 268 2.01 21.35 -8.33
C SER A 268 2.02 19.92 -8.89
N ILE A 269 1.48 19.75 -10.09
CA ILE A 269 1.58 18.48 -10.84
C ILE A 269 3.00 18.33 -11.39
N ARG A 270 3.64 17.18 -11.11
CA ARG A 270 4.92 16.77 -11.69
C ARG A 270 4.72 16.31 -13.13
N LYS A 271 4.62 17.26 -14.06
CA LYS A 271 4.35 16.99 -15.49
C LYS A 271 5.27 15.93 -16.07
N ASP A 272 4.74 15.10 -16.97
CA ASP A 272 5.44 14.03 -17.69
C ASP A 272 6.10 12.98 -16.78
N SER A 273 5.56 12.77 -15.58
CA SER A 273 5.98 11.70 -14.69
C SER A 273 5.19 10.41 -14.86
N GLY A 274 4.00 10.46 -15.47
CA GLY A 274 3.20 9.30 -15.83
C GLY A 274 3.76 8.50 -17.00
N GLY A 275 3.65 7.17 -16.96
CA GLY A 275 4.01 6.26 -18.04
C GLY A 275 3.13 6.46 -19.27
N LYS A 276 3.71 6.32 -20.45
CA LYS A 276 3.02 6.50 -21.74
C LYS A 276 2.48 5.16 -22.26
N GLY A 277 1.38 5.23 -23.02
CA GLY A 277 0.75 4.08 -23.64
C GLY A 277 -0.47 4.50 -24.45
N LYS A 278 -1.28 3.55 -24.90
CA LYS A 278 -2.62 3.84 -25.44
C LYS A 278 -3.45 4.56 -24.38
N PHE A 279 -3.28 4.16 -23.12
CA PHE A 279 -3.77 4.86 -21.94
C PHE A 279 -2.55 5.26 -21.12
N ASN A 280 -2.39 6.56 -20.87
CA ASN A 280 -1.28 7.09 -20.10
C ASN A 280 -1.56 6.96 -18.60
N GLY A 281 -0.56 6.62 -17.81
CA GLY A 281 -0.59 6.77 -16.36
C GLY A 281 -0.68 8.24 -15.95
N GLY A 282 -1.19 8.49 -14.75
CA GLY A 282 -1.29 9.82 -14.18
C GLY A 282 0.06 10.36 -13.73
N ASP A 283 0.18 11.68 -13.70
CA ASP A 283 1.37 12.36 -13.19
C ASP A 283 1.38 12.41 -11.65
N GLY A 284 2.56 12.41 -11.07
CA GLY A 284 2.80 12.65 -9.65
C GLY A 284 2.67 14.13 -9.28
N LEU A 285 3.14 14.45 -8.08
CA LEU A 285 3.13 15.80 -7.50
C LEU A 285 4.54 16.27 -7.19
N VAL A 286 4.72 17.58 -7.18
CA VAL A 286 5.82 18.32 -6.59
C VAL A 286 5.30 18.95 -5.31
N ARG A 287 5.99 18.75 -4.19
CA ARG A 287 5.69 19.40 -2.93
C ARG A 287 6.97 19.87 -2.26
N ILE A 288 7.11 21.18 -2.03
CA ILE A 288 8.31 21.79 -1.46
C ILE A 288 7.93 22.53 -0.20
N PHE A 289 8.47 22.06 0.94
CA PHE A 289 8.37 22.73 2.25
C PHE A 289 9.65 23.51 2.52
N LYS A 290 9.53 24.69 3.08
CA LYS A 290 10.63 25.40 3.74
C LYS A 290 10.36 25.44 5.23
N PHE A 291 11.29 24.97 6.02
CA PHE A 291 11.20 24.93 7.47
C PHE A 291 11.74 26.23 8.07
N LEU A 292 10.98 26.82 8.99
CA LEU A 292 11.35 28.10 9.63
C LEU A 292 12.05 27.90 10.99
N ASP A 293 12.11 26.64 11.44
CA ASP A 293 12.68 26.29 12.75
C ASP A 293 13.39 24.93 12.69
N LYS A 294 14.11 24.58 13.75
CA LYS A 294 14.70 23.25 13.94
C LYS A 294 13.64 22.23 14.25
N LEU A 295 13.53 21.19 13.44
CA LEU A 295 12.53 20.14 13.56
C LEU A 295 13.17 18.77 13.32
N ASP A 296 12.50 17.73 13.82
CA ASP A 296 12.78 16.36 13.42
C ASP A 296 11.91 16.03 12.20
N LEU A 297 12.51 15.40 11.18
CA LEU A 297 11.85 14.94 9.97
C LEU A 297 11.95 13.42 9.87
N SER A 298 10.85 12.76 9.52
CA SER A 298 10.84 11.37 9.08
C SER A 298 10.08 11.25 7.77
N LEU A 299 10.68 10.58 6.80
CA LEU A 299 10.06 10.22 5.53
C LEU A 299 9.81 8.72 5.48
N LEU A 300 8.62 8.35 5.03
CA LEU A 300 8.24 6.97 4.82
C LEU A 300 7.62 6.85 3.42
N THR A 301 8.48 6.59 2.43
CA THR A 301 8.11 6.62 1.02
C THR A 301 8.60 5.34 0.31
N GLU A 302 8.06 5.07 -0.87
CA GLU A 302 8.40 3.94 -1.73
C GLU A 302 8.46 4.38 -3.22
N ARG A 303 8.82 3.48 -4.12
CA ARG A 303 8.98 3.77 -5.55
C ARG A 303 10.10 4.77 -5.86
N ARG A 304 11.15 4.79 -5.03
CA ARG A 304 12.38 5.57 -5.27
C ARG A 304 13.46 4.73 -5.95
N VAL A 305 13.36 3.40 -5.84
CA VAL A 305 14.26 2.42 -6.45
C VAL A 305 13.58 1.68 -7.59
N TYR A 306 12.38 1.17 -7.37
CA TYR A 306 11.60 0.46 -8.39
C TYR A 306 10.49 1.35 -8.95
N ALA A 307 10.55 1.65 -10.24
CA ALA A 307 9.55 2.48 -10.91
C ALA A 307 8.14 1.83 -10.88
N PRO A 308 7.06 2.61 -10.87
CA PRO A 308 5.74 2.09 -11.17
C PRO A 308 5.70 1.53 -12.59
N TYR A 309 5.54 0.20 -12.71
CA TYR A 309 5.60 -0.49 -14.00
C TYR A 309 4.39 -0.18 -14.90
N GLY A 310 4.64 -0.13 -16.20
CA GLY A 310 3.59 -0.18 -17.22
C GLY A 310 3.13 -1.61 -17.52
N LEU A 311 1.98 -1.75 -18.17
CA LEU A 311 1.43 -3.04 -18.57
C LEU A 311 1.13 -3.09 -20.07
N LYS A 312 1.16 -4.31 -20.63
CA LYS A 312 0.76 -4.60 -22.02
C LYS A 312 1.48 -3.73 -23.05
N GLY A 313 2.75 -3.38 -22.81
CA GLY A 313 3.54 -2.51 -23.69
C GLY A 313 3.46 -1.02 -23.35
N GLY A 314 2.72 -0.63 -22.35
CA GLY A 314 2.82 0.72 -21.77
C GLY A 314 4.15 0.90 -21.04
N SER A 315 4.68 2.14 -21.02
CA SER A 315 5.94 2.42 -20.34
C SER A 315 5.78 2.57 -18.84
N ASP A 316 6.88 2.33 -18.12
CA ASP A 316 6.99 2.65 -16.70
C ASP A 316 6.83 4.17 -16.48
N ALA A 317 6.39 4.54 -15.29
CA ALA A 317 6.36 5.92 -14.84
C ALA A 317 7.71 6.34 -14.25
N ARG A 318 7.88 7.65 -14.04
CA ARG A 318 9.05 8.16 -13.31
C ARG A 318 8.96 7.81 -11.83
N GLN A 319 10.09 7.37 -11.27
CA GLN A 319 10.25 7.12 -9.84
C GLN A 319 10.02 8.39 -9.02
N GLY A 320 9.63 8.23 -7.75
CA GLY A 320 9.65 9.33 -6.80
C GLY A 320 11.06 9.71 -6.38
N GLU A 321 11.20 10.90 -5.85
CA GLU A 321 12.48 11.44 -5.37
C GLU A 321 12.23 12.30 -4.13
N ASN A 322 13.17 12.25 -3.19
CA ASN A 322 13.18 13.09 -2.01
C ASN A 322 14.52 13.86 -1.98
N TRP A 323 14.48 15.16 -1.75
CA TRP A 323 15.65 16.02 -1.72
C TRP A 323 15.63 16.94 -0.51
N LEU A 324 16.75 17.04 0.18
CA LEU A 324 17.00 18.08 1.18
C LEU A 324 17.82 19.19 0.51
N ILE A 325 17.38 20.42 0.67
CA ILE A 325 18.11 21.61 0.21
C ILE A 325 18.54 22.38 1.46
N ARG A 326 19.84 22.41 1.70
CA ARG A 326 20.46 23.06 2.85
C ARG A 326 21.56 24.00 2.39
N GLY A 327 21.45 25.28 2.71
CA GLY A 327 22.46 26.28 2.28
C GLY A 327 22.63 26.37 0.77
N GLY A 328 21.60 26.06 -0.02
CA GLY A 328 21.63 26.04 -1.48
C GLY A 328 22.22 24.77 -2.10
N GLN A 329 22.63 23.79 -1.31
CA GLN A 329 23.10 22.49 -1.78
C GLN A 329 21.95 21.48 -1.74
N GLU A 330 21.75 20.71 -2.82
CA GLU A 330 20.76 19.65 -2.91
C GLU A 330 21.40 18.31 -2.54
N GLU A 331 20.80 17.59 -1.60
CA GLU A 331 21.14 16.23 -1.19
C GLU A 331 19.96 15.30 -1.46
N LYS A 332 20.19 14.21 -2.19
CA LYS A 332 19.16 13.20 -2.44
C LYS A 332 19.00 12.30 -1.21
N LEU A 333 17.78 12.24 -0.69
CA LEU A 333 17.44 11.42 0.47
C LEU A 333 16.96 10.02 0.05
N ALA A 334 17.16 9.06 0.94
CA ALA A 334 16.61 7.72 0.80
C ALA A 334 15.06 7.72 0.86
N SER A 335 14.44 6.60 0.45
CA SER A 335 12.99 6.42 0.52
C SER A 335 12.47 6.46 1.95
N LYS A 336 13.27 5.99 2.91
CA LYS A 336 13.00 5.99 4.35
C LYS A 336 14.17 6.64 5.05
N VAL A 337 13.93 7.73 5.76
CA VAL A 337 14.98 8.48 6.46
C VAL A 337 14.39 9.28 7.61
N SER A 338 15.15 9.38 8.70
CA SER A 338 14.90 10.29 9.80
C SER A 338 16.12 11.19 9.98
N LEU A 339 15.91 12.49 10.06
CA LEU A 339 16.99 13.48 10.18
C LEU A 339 16.52 14.74 10.91
N LYS A 340 17.47 15.52 11.38
CA LYS A 340 17.21 16.84 11.98
C LYS A 340 17.31 17.93 10.91
N LEU A 341 16.30 18.79 10.90
CA LEU A 341 16.24 19.97 10.06
C LEU A 341 16.72 21.19 10.82
N GLU A 342 17.36 22.10 10.11
CA GLU A 342 17.72 23.44 10.57
C GLU A 342 16.76 24.47 9.99
N SER A 343 16.66 25.63 10.63
CA SER A 343 15.90 26.76 10.07
C SER A 343 16.45 27.17 8.70
N GLY A 344 15.56 27.27 7.72
CA GLY A 344 15.89 27.57 6.34
C GLY A 344 16.07 26.38 5.43
N ASP A 345 16.10 25.14 5.95
CA ASP A 345 16.12 23.93 5.15
C ASP A 345 14.86 23.80 4.30
N GLU A 346 14.99 23.21 3.12
CA GLU A 346 13.85 22.89 2.26
C GLU A 346 13.79 21.39 1.97
N LEU A 347 12.60 20.83 2.06
CA LEU A 347 12.32 19.45 1.66
C LEU A 347 11.52 19.46 0.36
N LYS A 348 12.10 18.90 -0.70
CA LYS A 348 11.46 18.73 -2.00
C LYS A 348 11.10 17.28 -2.22
N ILE A 349 9.81 17.01 -2.37
CA ILE A 349 9.26 15.67 -2.62
C ILE A 349 8.65 15.68 -4.01
N LEU A 350 9.16 14.78 -4.86
CA LEU A 350 8.64 14.47 -6.17
C LEU A 350 7.97 13.11 -6.09
N THR A 351 6.65 13.07 -6.09
CA THR A 351 5.94 11.79 -5.98
C THR A 351 5.97 11.03 -7.32
N PRO A 352 5.86 9.68 -7.29
CA PRO A 352 5.88 8.89 -8.51
C PRO A 352 4.66 9.15 -9.39
N GLY A 353 4.81 8.97 -10.70
CA GLY A 353 3.69 8.81 -11.62
C GLY A 353 3.05 7.42 -11.52
N GLY A 354 2.01 7.17 -12.30
CA GLY A 354 1.42 5.85 -12.53
C GLY A 354 1.89 5.26 -13.86
N GLY A 355 1.98 3.93 -13.98
CA GLY A 355 2.38 3.23 -15.20
C GLY A 355 1.38 3.39 -16.34
N GLY A 356 1.87 3.37 -17.58
CA GLY A 356 1.07 3.38 -18.80
C GLY A 356 0.51 1.99 -19.12
N PHE A 357 -0.50 1.95 -19.98
CA PHE A 357 -1.11 0.71 -20.46
C PHE A 357 -1.29 0.77 -21.97
N SER A 358 -0.88 -0.29 -22.69
CA SER A 358 -1.09 -0.47 -24.12
C SER A 358 -1.63 -1.86 -24.42
N ASN A 359 -2.55 -1.95 -25.37
CA ASN A 359 -3.04 -3.22 -25.93
C ASN A 359 -3.72 -2.96 -27.26
#